data_5853d0381334f4d0e461613aef8b2eed
#
_entry.id   5853d0381334f4d0e461613aef8b2eed
#
_cell.length_a   1.000
_cell.length_b   1.000
_cell.length_c   1.000
_cell.angle_alpha   90.00
_cell.angle_beta   90.00
_cell.angle_gamma   90.00
#
_symmetry.space_group_name_H-M   'P 1'
#
loop_
_entity.id
_entity.type
_entity.pdbx_description
1 polymer ?
#
loop_
_entity_poly.entity_id
_entity_poly.type
_entity_poly.pdbx_seq_one_letter_code
_entity_poly.pdbx_strand_id
1 'polypeptide(L)'
;MVDTEQMRIKEHENRIRSGYMWALFCAVLWGLWYIPGTVVWTIEPFTGMLEEVSGMISGDGPLVIVAALVTAFNALTVIIALMVWNGTLLRLPELGRTLREFKPCSKWFLIGSVCGGPIAIFGSFMAMAFIGGAFAAVAGLLYPGVGSITANLWYGEKITKRAAVGILVIIAGGVTIFGGGLINDIQSAEGVAWLGYLGGAMAALGWGLEGAIAGVGLEVSESDTGLTARFVFELLLWWIIIIPALAIAGFPMYEYAIQVFQPIPLLVMVFAGITFGFCYVSWYKSFPLIGVGRGQGVANLYGLMSIIFLFLFLGSTPAWTVFVGGLLCIAGAFIMFTEESLEIETLRG
;
A
#
# COMPACT_ATOMS: atom_id res chain seq x y z
N MET A 1 -46.76 3.06 -0.69
CA MET A 1 -45.73 2.63 -1.68
C MET A 1 -44.47 3.43 -1.37
N VAL A 2 -43.40 2.75 -1.00
CA VAL A 2 -42.10 3.43 -0.88
C VAL A 2 -41.70 3.80 -2.30
N ASP A 3 -41.36 5.08 -2.51
CA ASP A 3 -40.97 5.57 -3.81
C ASP A 3 -39.68 4.87 -4.25
N THR A 4 -39.71 4.26 -5.41
CA THR A 4 -38.56 3.49 -5.97
C THR A 4 -37.31 4.37 -6.09
N GLU A 5 -37.53 5.69 -6.34
CA GLU A 5 -36.48 6.68 -6.44
C GLU A 5 -35.81 6.93 -5.07
N GLN A 6 -36.60 7.06 -4.01
CA GLN A 6 -36.07 7.19 -2.64
C GLN A 6 -35.25 5.95 -2.22
N MET A 7 -35.67 4.74 -2.63
CA MET A 7 -34.89 3.53 -2.36
C MET A 7 -33.56 3.53 -3.10
N ARG A 8 -33.52 3.95 -4.37
CA ARG A 8 -32.29 4.06 -5.15
C ARG A 8 -31.30 5.07 -4.56
N ILE A 9 -31.80 6.24 -4.15
CA ILE A 9 -30.99 7.28 -3.50
C ILE A 9 -30.38 6.72 -2.21
N LYS A 10 -31.18 6.10 -1.37
CA LYS A 10 -30.71 5.50 -0.10
C LYS A 10 -29.70 4.38 -0.31
N GLU A 11 -29.90 3.55 -1.33
CA GLU A 11 -28.95 2.51 -1.68
C GLU A 11 -27.61 3.11 -2.15
N HIS A 12 -27.66 4.14 -2.99
CA HIS A 12 -26.46 4.85 -3.45
C HIS A 12 -25.71 5.48 -2.26
N GLU A 13 -26.38 6.17 -1.36
CA GLU A 13 -25.79 6.74 -0.15
C GLU A 13 -25.12 5.67 0.73
N ASN A 14 -25.77 4.50 0.91
CA ASN A 14 -25.22 3.39 1.66
C ASN A 14 -23.96 2.82 0.98
N ARG A 15 -23.93 2.74 -0.33
CA ARG A 15 -22.74 2.30 -1.11
C ARG A 15 -21.58 3.27 -0.90
N ILE A 16 -21.85 4.58 -1.01
CA ILE A 16 -20.82 5.62 -0.78
C ILE A 16 -20.28 5.53 0.65
N ARG A 17 -21.17 5.45 1.65
CA ARG A 17 -20.76 5.29 3.04
C ARG A 17 -19.90 4.03 3.25
N SER A 18 -20.28 2.92 2.64
CA SER A 18 -19.50 1.68 2.69
C SER A 18 -18.12 1.85 2.07
N GLY A 19 -18.02 2.58 0.94
CA GLY A 19 -16.75 2.87 0.28
C GLY A 19 -15.79 3.65 1.16
N TYR A 20 -16.29 4.70 1.82
CA TYR A 20 -15.50 5.48 2.79
C TYR A 20 -15.08 4.63 4.00
N MET A 21 -15.95 3.75 4.50
CA MET A 21 -15.59 2.85 5.60
C MET A 21 -14.49 1.87 5.19
N TRP A 22 -14.54 1.31 3.98
CA TRP A 22 -13.47 0.48 3.46
C TRP A 22 -12.14 1.25 3.34
N ALA A 23 -12.16 2.48 2.85
CA ALA A 23 -10.97 3.32 2.76
C ALA A 23 -10.38 3.66 4.15
N LEU A 24 -11.22 3.87 5.17
CA LEU A 24 -10.77 4.03 6.57
C LEU A 24 -10.15 2.74 7.13
N PHE A 25 -10.75 1.58 6.88
CA PHE A 25 -10.14 0.30 7.27
C PHE A 25 -8.79 0.09 6.61
N CYS A 26 -8.66 0.48 5.33
CA CYS A 26 -7.37 0.50 4.65
C CYS A 26 -6.35 1.35 5.41
N ALA A 27 -6.70 2.58 5.78
CA ALA A 27 -5.81 3.47 6.53
C ALA A 27 -5.34 2.88 7.87
N VAL A 28 -6.26 2.27 8.63
CA VAL A 28 -5.94 1.62 9.91
C VAL A 28 -4.97 0.46 9.71
N LEU A 29 -5.27 -0.45 8.79
CA LEU A 29 -4.45 -1.64 8.55
C LEU A 29 -3.10 -1.30 7.92
N TRP A 30 -3.05 -0.28 7.07
CA TRP A 30 -1.80 0.21 6.51
C TRP A 30 -0.92 0.86 7.58
N GLY A 31 -1.51 1.70 8.45
CA GLY A 31 -0.79 2.23 9.60
C GLY A 31 -0.23 1.12 10.51
N LEU A 32 -0.98 0.05 10.72
CA LEU A 32 -0.54 -1.10 11.51
C LEU A 32 0.61 -1.87 10.84
N TRP A 33 0.63 -1.96 9.50
CA TRP A 33 1.71 -2.60 8.73
C TRP A 33 3.07 -1.93 8.93
N TYR A 34 3.12 -0.63 9.24
CA TYR A 34 4.38 0.06 9.53
C TYR A 34 5.14 -0.52 10.74
N ILE A 35 4.43 -1.20 11.67
CA ILE A 35 5.09 -1.84 12.81
C ILE A 35 6.00 -2.98 12.34
N PRO A 36 5.50 -4.06 11.71
CA PRO A 36 6.36 -5.13 11.22
C PRO A 36 7.35 -4.63 10.16
N GLY A 37 6.96 -3.65 9.32
CA GLY A 37 7.83 -3.03 8.33
C GLY A 37 9.03 -2.29 8.93
N THR A 38 8.90 -1.77 10.16
CA THR A 38 10.01 -1.16 10.91
C THR A 38 10.81 -2.21 11.68
N VAL A 39 10.14 -3.14 12.34
CA VAL A 39 10.76 -4.17 13.17
C VAL A 39 11.67 -5.10 12.37
N VAL A 40 11.33 -5.39 11.12
CA VAL A 40 12.11 -6.30 10.25
C VAL A 40 13.58 -5.87 10.11
N TRP A 41 13.88 -4.58 10.18
CA TRP A 41 15.24 -4.05 10.05
C TRP A 41 16.08 -4.13 11.33
N THR A 42 15.49 -4.59 12.43
CA THR A 42 16.12 -4.62 13.77
C THR A 42 16.23 -6.03 14.36
N ILE A 43 15.81 -7.06 13.61
CA ILE A 43 15.79 -8.44 14.11
C ILE A 43 16.61 -9.38 13.23
N GLU A 44 17.14 -10.43 13.86
CA GLU A 44 17.69 -11.57 13.13
C GLU A 44 16.55 -12.34 12.41
N PRO A 45 16.82 -12.88 11.23
CA PRO A 45 18.13 -12.97 10.54
C PRO A 45 18.43 -11.78 9.61
N PHE A 46 17.57 -10.79 9.51
CA PHE A 46 17.74 -9.69 8.54
C PHE A 46 18.96 -8.81 8.82
N THR A 47 19.29 -8.59 10.10
CA THR A 47 20.52 -7.87 10.50
C THR A 47 21.76 -8.63 10.09
N GLY A 48 21.82 -9.95 10.33
CA GLY A 48 22.93 -10.80 9.91
C GLY A 48 23.08 -10.89 8.40
N MET A 49 21.95 -10.94 7.66
CA MET A 49 21.99 -10.90 6.19
C MET A 49 22.59 -9.58 5.67
N LEU A 50 22.26 -8.45 6.30
CA LEU A 50 22.86 -7.17 5.93
C LEU A 50 24.36 -7.15 6.13
N GLU A 51 24.86 -7.72 7.25
CA GLU A 51 26.31 -7.83 7.54
C GLU A 51 26.99 -8.75 6.53
N GLU A 52 26.41 -9.92 6.23
CA GLU A 52 26.98 -10.90 5.30
C GLU A 52 27.04 -10.32 3.87
N VAL A 53 25.95 -9.72 3.37
CA VAL A 53 25.93 -9.10 2.03
C VAL A 53 26.88 -7.90 1.97
N SER A 54 27.08 -7.17 3.08
CA SER A 54 28.08 -6.09 3.16
C SER A 54 29.53 -6.59 3.00
N GLY A 55 29.77 -7.85 3.32
CA GLY A 55 31.04 -8.51 3.02
C GLY A 55 31.20 -8.93 1.54
N MET A 56 30.10 -9.06 0.80
CA MET A 56 30.13 -9.48 -0.62
C MET A 56 30.17 -8.29 -1.59
N ILE A 57 29.46 -7.21 -1.28
CA ILE A 57 29.38 -6.02 -2.12
C ILE A 57 29.60 -4.76 -1.30
N SER A 58 30.33 -3.79 -1.86
CA SER A 58 30.56 -2.51 -1.23
C SER A 58 29.42 -1.54 -1.43
N GLY A 59 29.29 -0.56 -0.54
CA GLY A 59 28.28 0.48 -0.62
C GLY A 59 26.93 0.03 -0.08
N ASP A 60 25.83 0.51 -0.63
CA ASP A 60 24.48 0.32 -0.10
C ASP A 60 23.68 -0.79 -0.78
N GLY A 61 24.35 -1.57 -1.64
CA GLY A 61 23.78 -2.78 -2.26
C GLY A 61 23.16 -3.78 -1.27
N PRO A 62 23.74 -4.00 -0.07
CA PRO A 62 23.18 -4.90 0.93
C PRO A 62 21.72 -4.62 1.29
N LEU A 63 21.38 -3.34 1.53
CA LEU A 63 20.01 -2.95 1.83
C LEU A 63 19.04 -3.27 0.69
N VAL A 64 19.46 -3.07 -0.56
CA VAL A 64 18.64 -3.38 -1.74
C VAL A 64 18.35 -4.89 -1.83
N ILE A 65 19.37 -5.74 -1.59
CA ILE A 65 19.23 -7.19 -1.65
C ILE A 65 18.30 -7.70 -0.55
N VAL A 66 18.49 -7.25 0.69
CA VAL A 66 17.64 -7.67 1.82
C VAL A 66 16.22 -7.11 1.65
N ALA A 67 16.04 -5.88 1.16
CA ALA A 67 14.73 -5.31 0.85
C ALA A 67 13.97 -6.14 -0.21
N ALA A 68 14.66 -6.68 -1.21
CA ALA A 68 14.06 -7.58 -2.19
C ALA A 68 13.52 -8.86 -1.53
N LEU A 69 14.28 -9.47 -0.60
CA LEU A 69 13.83 -10.65 0.14
C LEU A 69 12.62 -10.32 1.04
N VAL A 70 12.67 -9.22 1.79
CA VAL A 70 11.56 -8.76 2.65
C VAL A 70 10.30 -8.56 1.81
N THR A 71 10.41 -7.93 0.64
CA THR A 71 9.26 -7.71 -0.25
C THR A 71 8.73 -9.04 -0.82
N ALA A 72 9.60 -9.98 -1.18
CA ALA A 72 9.21 -11.30 -1.64
C ALA A 72 8.44 -12.08 -0.56
N PHE A 73 8.87 -12.01 0.70
CA PHE A 73 8.16 -12.62 1.84
C PHE A 73 6.86 -11.88 2.16
N ASN A 74 6.82 -10.56 2.05
CA ASN A 74 5.56 -9.81 2.18
C ASN A 74 4.53 -10.29 1.14
N ALA A 75 4.92 -10.44 -0.13
CA ALA A 75 4.04 -10.97 -1.17
C ALA A 75 3.58 -12.40 -0.86
N LEU A 76 4.48 -13.27 -0.37
CA LEU A 76 4.15 -14.65 0.00
C LEU A 76 3.14 -14.71 1.14
N THR A 77 3.34 -13.96 2.20
CA THR A 77 2.44 -13.97 3.37
C THR A 77 1.10 -13.31 3.07
N VAL A 78 1.09 -12.26 2.24
CA VAL A 78 -0.14 -11.66 1.74
C VAL A 78 -0.96 -12.65 0.91
N ILE A 79 -0.34 -13.34 -0.05
CA ILE A 79 -1.11 -14.27 -0.90
C ILE A 79 -1.69 -15.43 -0.10
N ILE A 80 -0.97 -15.92 0.91
CA ILE A 80 -1.50 -16.95 1.82
C ILE A 80 -2.75 -16.43 2.54
N ALA A 81 -2.70 -15.22 3.11
CA ALA A 81 -3.85 -14.61 3.78
C ALA A 81 -5.04 -14.41 2.82
N LEU A 82 -4.78 -13.95 1.59
CA LEU A 82 -5.82 -13.73 0.58
C LEU A 82 -6.42 -15.04 0.04
N MET A 83 -5.62 -16.11 -0.08
CA MET A 83 -6.13 -17.43 -0.47
C MET A 83 -7.05 -18.01 0.60
N VAL A 84 -6.67 -17.88 1.88
CA VAL A 84 -7.56 -18.26 3.01
C VAL A 84 -8.83 -17.41 2.98
N TRP A 85 -8.72 -16.10 2.79
CA TRP A 85 -9.86 -15.18 2.69
C TRP A 85 -10.83 -15.57 1.58
N ASN A 86 -10.34 -15.76 0.34
CA ASN A 86 -11.18 -16.21 -0.77
C ASN A 86 -11.76 -17.61 -0.57
N GLY A 87 -11.04 -18.48 0.14
CA GLY A 87 -11.55 -19.79 0.56
C GLY A 87 -12.76 -19.67 1.49
N THR A 88 -12.67 -18.79 2.50
CA THR A 88 -13.81 -18.56 3.42
C THR A 88 -15.01 -17.92 2.74
N LEU A 89 -14.78 -17.12 1.70
CA LEU A 89 -15.83 -16.49 0.89
C LEU A 89 -16.36 -17.41 -0.23
N LEU A 90 -15.84 -18.63 -0.38
CA LEU A 90 -16.15 -19.56 -1.47
C LEU A 90 -15.90 -19.00 -2.89
N ARG A 91 -14.93 -18.09 -3.03
CA ARG A 91 -14.61 -17.36 -4.28
C ARG A 91 -13.43 -17.95 -5.07
N LEU A 92 -12.85 -19.06 -4.63
CA LEU A 92 -11.72 -19.69 -5.35
C LEU A 92 -12.04 -20.05 -6.81
N PRO A 93 -13.27 -20.54 -7.17
CA PRO A 93 -13.62 -20.76 -8.57
C PRO A 93 -13.62 -19.48 -9.40
N GLU A 94 -14.08 -18.38 -8.81
CA GLU A 94 -14.07 -17.07 -9.46
C GLU A 94 -12.66 -16.52 -9.64
N LEU A 95 -11.77 -16.70 -8.68
CA LEU A 95 -10.35 -16.41 -8.83
C LEU A 95 -9.76 -17.16 -10.02
N GLY A 96 -10.08 -18.46 -10.16
CA GLY A 96 -9.66 -19.28 -11.31
C GLY A 96 -10.15 -18.70 -12.63
N ARG A 97 -11.38 -18.18 -12.70
CA ARG A 97 -11.92 -17.49 -13.88
C ARG A 97 -11.17 -16.18 -14.14
N THR A 98 -11.01 -15.34 -13.12
CA THR A 98 -10.28 -14.06 -13.20
C THR A 98 -8.87 -14.28 -13.77
N LEU A 99 -8.15 -15.30 -13.33
CA LEU A 99 -6.80 -15.62 -13.84
C LEU A 99 -6.78 -16.13 -15.29
N ARG A 100 -7.81 -16.88 -15.72
CA ARG A 100 -7.90 -17.42 -17.11
C ARG A 100 -8.25 -16.35 -18.13
N GLU A 101 -9.11 -15.41 -17.78
CA GLU A 101 -9.55 -14.33 -18.66
C GLU A 101 -8.49 -13.21 -18.75
N PHE A 102 -7.34 -13.54 -19.39
CA PHE A 102 -6.19 -12.65 -19.39
C PHE A 102 -6.46 -11.30 -20.07
N LYS A 103 -6.98 -11.31 -21.30
CA LYS A 103 -7.15 -10.07 -22.09
C LYS A 103 -8.12 -9.07 -21.47
N PRO A 104 -9.33 -9.45 -21.06
CA PRO A 104 -10.26 -8.48 -20.48
C PRO A 104 -9.91 -8.09 -19.04
N CYS A 105 -9.31 -8.98 -18.25
CA CYS A 105 -9.22 -8.84 -16.80
C CYS A 105 -7.78 -8.95 -16.27
N SER A 106 -7.17 -10.13 -16.32
CA SER A 106 -5.91 -10.43 -15.63
C SER A 106 -4.73 -9.57 -16.03
N LYS A 107 -4.66 -9.08 -17.25
CA LYS A 107 -3.58 -8.18 -17.70
C LYS A 107 -3.47 -6.93 -16.86
N TRP A 108 -4.60 -6.40 -16.38
CA TRP A 108 -4.62 -5.21 -15.54
C TRP A 108 -4.01 -5.50 -14.16
N PHE A 109 -4.34 -6.66 -13.61
CA PHE A 109 -3.77 -7.10 -12.33
C PHE A 109 -2.29 -7.49 -12.45
N LEU A 110 -1.85 -8.03 -13.61
CA LEU A 110 -0.43 -8.23 -13.87
C LEU A 110 0.33 -6.89 -13.95
N ILE A 111 -0.18 -5.89 -14.67
CA ILE A 111 0.45 -4.57 -14.73
C ILE A 111 0.41 -3.91 -13.35
N GLY A 112 -0.72 -4.00 -12.64
CA GLY A 112 -0.87 -3.52 -11.28
C GLY A 112 0.12 -4.18 -10.30
N SER A 113 0.41 -5.49 -10.48
CA SER A 113 1.39 -6.19 -9.64
C SER A 113 2.82 -5.67 -9.82
N VAL A 114 3.20 -5.26 -11.03
CA VAL A 114 4.51 -4.62 -11.29
C VAL A 114 4.57 -3.25 -10.61
N CYS A 115 3.52 -2.45 -10.77
CA CYS A 115 3.46 -1.11 -10.17
C CYS A 115 3.45 -1.18 -8.63
N GLY A 116 2.62 -2.04 -8.06
CA GLY A 116 2.48 -2.15 -6.61
C GLY A 116 3.60 -2.91 -5.92
N GLY A 117 4.08 -4.03 -6.47
CA GLY A 117 5.11 -4.87 -5.88
C GLY A 117 6.52 -4.34 -6.10
N PRO A 118 7.15 -4.67 -7.24
CA PRO A 118 8.53 -4.28 -7.53
C PRO A 118 8.77 -2.76 -7.59
N ILE A 119 7.74 -1.95 -7.87
CA ILE A 119 7.91 -0.51 -7.88
C ILE A 119 7.53 0.08 -6.52
N ALA A 120 6.27 -0.03 -6.07
CA ALA A 120 5.82 0.70 -4.89
C ALA A 120 6.29 0.09 -3.56
N ILE A 121 6.01 -1.20 -3.32
CA ILE A 121 6.34 -1.85 -2.04
C ILE A 121 7.85 -1.92 -1.86
N PHE A 122 8.57 -2.38 -2.87
CA PHE A 122 10.03 -2.41 -2.83
C PHE A 122 10.63 -1.01 -2.69
N GLY A 123 10.11 -0.02 -3.44
CA GLY A 123 10.51 1.37 -3.32
C GLY A 123 10.31 1.92 -1.91
N SER A 124 9.19 1.58 -1.25
CA SER A 124 8.93 1.97 0.13
C SER A 124 9.94 1.36 1.11
N PHE A 125 10.27 0.08 0.97
CA PHE A 125 11.32 -0.54 1.78
C PHE A 125 12.69 0.08 1.52
N MET A 126 13.03 0.38 0.27
CA MET A 126 14.26 1.13 -0.05
C MET A 126 14.27 2.51 0.62
N ALA A 127 13.19 3.27 0.52
CA ALA A 127 13.12 4.59 1.14
C ALA A 127 13.30 4.51 2.66
N MET A 128 12.69 3.51 3.31
CA MET A 128 12.87 3.26 4.76
C MET A 128 14.31 2.91 5.10
N ALA A 129 14.95 2.07 4.29
CA ALA A 129 16.30 1.59 4.55
C ALA A 129 17.38 2.65 4.34
N PHE A 130 17.28 3.48 3.29
CA PHE A 130 18.32 4.43 2.90
C PHE A 130 18.18 5.82 3.52
N ILE A 131 16.98 6.26 3.83
CA ILE A 131 16.76 7.61 4.38
C ILE A 131 16.06 7.53 5.73
N GLY A 132 15.02 6.71 5.84
CA GLY A 132 14.27 6.55 7.09
C GLY A 132 12.77 6.48 6.89
N GLY A 133 12.10 6.00 7.94
CA GLY A 133 10.66 5.74 7.90
C GLY A 133 9.80 6.99 7.72
N ALA A 134 10.23 8.13 8.26
CA ALA A 134 9.50 9.39 8.13
C ALA A 134 9.50 9.89 6.67
N PHE A 135 10.65 9.84 5.99
CA PHE A 135 10.74 10.18 4.57
C PHE A 135 9.89 9.24 3.71
N ALA A 136 10.00 7.92 3.93
CA ALA A 136 9.23 6.92 3.20
C ALA A 136 7.72 7.14 3.34
N ALA A 137 7.26 7.45 4.57
CA ALA A 137 5.86 7.75 4.83
C ALA A 137 5.38 9.01 4.08
N VAL A 138 6.15 10.11 4.13
CA VAL A 138 5.79 11.36 3.44
C VAL A 138 5.79 11.17 1.92
N ALA A 139 6.78 10.49 1.36
CA ALA A 139 6.82 10.20 -0.07
C ALA A 139 5.59 9.37 -0.50
N GLY A 140 5.22 8.37 0.30
CA GLY A 140 4.01 7.59 0.08
C GLY A 140 2.74 8.45 0.02
N LEU A 141 2.61 9.49 0.84
CA LEU A 141 1.40 10.34 0.88
C LEU A 141 1.08 11.04 -0.46
N LEU A 142 1.99 11.06 -1.42
CA LEU A 142 1.77 11.70 -2.72
C LEU A 142 1.00 10.81 -3.71
N TYR A 143 0.86 9.49 -3.44
CA TYR A 143 0.23 8.55 -4.37
C TYR A 143 -1.21 8.87 -4.76
N PRO A 144 -2.08 9.48 -3.91
CA PRO A 144 -3.44 9.82 -4.35
C PRO A 144 -3.49 10.92 -5.41
N GLY A 145 -2.52 11.82 -5.38
CA GLY A 145 -2.35 12.82 -6.45
C GLY A 145 -2.06 12.14 -7.79
N VAL A 146 -1.11 11.20 -7.80
CA VAL A 146 -0.77 10.41 -8.99
C VAL A 146 -1.96 9.59 -9.46
N GLY A 147 -2.63 8.88 -8.56
CA GLY A 147 -3.78 8.05 -8.89
C GLY A 147 -4.96 8.85 -9.42
N SER A 148 -5.31 9.97 -8.77
CA SER A 148 -6.40 10.85 -9.21
C SER A 148 -6.15 11.44 -10.60
N ILE A 149 -4.92 11.92 -10.86
CA ILE A 149 -4.56 12.46 -12.17
C ILE A 149 -4.62 11.37 -13.23
N THR A 150 -4.06 10.21 -12.94
CA THR A 150 -4.04 9.08 -13.89
C THR A 150 -5.46 8.57 -14.18
N ALA A 151 -6.30 8.40 -13.16
CA ALA A 151 -7.68 7.95 -13.31
C ALA A 151 -8.53 8.98 -14.12
N ASN A 152 -8.31 10.27 -13.86
CA ASN A 152 -8.98 11.32 -14.64
C ASN A 152 -8.55 11.32 -16.11
N LEU A 153 -7.24 11.23 -16.39
CA LEU A 153 -6.72 11.24 -17.76
C LEU A 153 -7.07 9.97 -18.53
N TRP A 154 -7.16 8.84 -17.85
CA TRP A 154 -7.29 7.54 -18.51
C TRP A 154 -8.74 7.15 -18.79
N TYR A 155 -9.62 7.33 -17.81
CA TYR A 155 -11.03 6.96 -17.92
C TYR A 155 -12.02 8.02 -17.42
N GLY A 156 -11.55 9.25 -17.21
CA GLY A 156 -12.41 10.41 -16.97
C GLY A 156 -13.00 10.47 -15.56
N GLU A 157 -12.38 9.80 -14.55
CA GLU A 157 -12.86 9.89 -13.17
C GLU A 157 -12.88 11.36 -12.70
N LYS A 158 -14.04 11.81 -12.26
CA LYS A 158 -14.22 13.18 -11.81
C LYS A 158 -13.92 13.30 -10.32
N ILE A 159 -12.94 14.13 -10.00
CA ILE A 159 -12.66 14.54 -8.63
C ILE A 159 -13.28 15.90 -8.38
N THR A 160 -14.23 15.98 -7.45
CA THR A 160 -14.84 17.26 -7.08
C THR A 160 -13.83 18.17 -6.39
N LYS A 161 -14.11 19.47 -6.37
CA LYS A 161 -13.26 20.43 -5.64
C LYS A 161 -13.16 20.10 -4.15
N ARG A 162 -14.24 19.61 -3.54
CA ARG A 162 -14.24 19.17 -2.13
C ARG A 162 -13.33 17.99 -1.90
N ALA A 163 -13.40 16.93 -2.74
CA ALA A 163 -12.51 15.79 -2.66
C ALA A 163 -11.05 16.22 -2.85
N ALA A 164 -10.74 17.05 -3.85
CA ALA A 164 -9.39 17.54 -4.10
C ALA A 164 -8.83 18.32 -2.91
N VAL A 165 -9.62 19.25 -2.34
CA VAL A 165 -9.21 20.00 -1.13
C VAL A 165 -9.01 19.06 0.05
N GLY A 166 -9.90 18.10 0.28
CA GLY A 166 -9.78 17.12 1.36
C GLY A 166 -8.50 16.30 1.24
N ILE A 167 -8.17 15.79 0.05
CA ILE A 167 -6.92 15.07 -0.24
C ILE A 167 -5.70 15.93 0.07
N LEU A 168 -5.68 17.18 -0.40
CA LEU A 168 -4.56 18.10 -0.17
C LEU A 168 -4.38 18.41 1.32
N VAL A 169 -5.46 18.58 2.08
CA VAL A 169 -5.42 18.84 3.53
C VAL A 169 -4.91 17.59 4.27
N ILE A 170 -5.31 16.37 3.87
CA ILE A 170 -4.77 15.12 4.43
C ILE A 170 -3.27 15.00 4.14
N ILE A 171 -2.84 15.29 2.92
CA ILE A 171 -1.42 15.28 2.55
C ILE A 171 -0.64 16.28 3.41
N ALA A 172 -1.14 17.53 3.54
CA ALA A 172 -0.51 18.55 4.36
C ALA A 172 -0.44 18.12 5.84
N GLY A 173 -1.48 17.47 6.36
CA GLY A 173 -1.50 16.89 7.69
C GLY A 173 -0.43 15.82 7.87
N GLY A 174 -0.31 14.89 6.94
CA GLY A 174 0.72 13.85 6.94
C GLY A 174 2.14 14.43 6.85
N VAL A 175 2.36 15.40 5.98
CA VAL A 175 3.64 16.13 5.92
C VAL A 175 3.96 16.82 7.25
N THR A 176 2.97 17.39 7.92
CA THR A 176 3.15 18.01 9.25
C THR A 176 3.51 16.97 10.31
N ILE A 177 2.86 15.79 10.31
CA ILE A 177 3.14 14.69 11.23
C ILE A 177 4.60 14.25 11.12
N PHE A 178 5.06 14.01 9.92
CA PHE A 178 6.39 13.47 9.66
C PHE A 178 7.48 14.54 9.46
N GLY A 179 7.12 15.84 9.43
CA GLY A 179 8.00 16.92 9.02
C GLY A 179 9.32 17.02 9.81
N GLY A 180 9.26 16.81 11.13
CA GLY A 180 10.47 16.78 11.97
C GLY A 180 11.39 15.61 11.63
N GLY A 181 10.83 14.41 11.50
CA GLY A 181 11.56 13.21 11.09
C GLY A 181 12.08 13.34 9.65
N LEU A 182 11.27 13.86 8.74
CA LEU A 182 11.66 14.10 7.36
C LEU A 182 12.91 15.01 7.26
N ILE A 183 12.95 16.11 8.03
CA ILE A 183 14.10 17.02 8.04
C ILE A 183 15.33 16.29 8.57
N ASN A 184 15.20 15.55 9.67
CA ASN A 184 16.30 14.79 10.24
C ASN A 184 16.79 13.70 9.28
N ASP A 185 15.90 12.94 8.67
CA ASP A 185 16.24 11.89 7.69
C ASP A 185 17.02 12.46 6.50
N ILE A 186 16.57 13.60 5.96
CA ILE A 186 17.26 14.27 4.84
C ILE A 186 18.64 14.82 5.26
N GLN A 187 18.74 15.40 6.45
CA GLN A 187 19.99 15.99 6.94
C GLN A 187 21.03 14.94 7.32
N SER A 188 20.59 13.78 7.82
CA SER A 188 21.46 12.66 8.18
C SER A 188 21.74 11.70 7.01
N ALA A 189 21.11 11.90 5.86
CA ALA A 189 21.32 11.07 4.69
C ALA A 189 22.72 11.30 4.10
N GLU A 190 23.55 10.27 4.12
CA GLU A 190 24.92 10.25 3.59
C GLU A 190 25.03 9.30 2.40
N GLY A 191 26.07 9.46 1.60
CA GLY A 191 26.43 8.52 0.53
C GLY A 191 25.39 8.41 -0.58
N VAL A 192 24.72 7.26 -0.70
CA VAL A 192 23.76 6.94 -1.79
C VAL A 192 22.31 7.26 -1.42
N ALA A 193 22.07 8.31 -0.63
CA ALA A 193 20.73 8.78 -0.28
C ALA A 193 19.78 8.92 -1.50
N TRP A 194 20.31 9.12 -2.71
CA TRP A 194 19.53 9.15 -3.93
C TRP A 194 18.72 7.89 -4.19
N LEU A 195 19.19 6.70 -3.72
CA LEU A 195 18.42 5.45 -3.81
C LEU A 195 17.17 5.49 -2.94
N GLY A 196 17.26 6.12 -1.76
CA GLY A 196 16.09 6.34 -0.92
C GLY A 196 15.09 7.34 -1.53
N TYR A 197 15.58 8.42 -2.15
CA TYR A 197 14.72 9.35 -2.88
C TYR A 197 14.04 8.67 -4.08
N LEU A 198 14.78 7.85 -4.82
CA LEU A 198 14.23 7.02 -5.89
C LEU A 198 13.18 6.07 -5.34
N GLY A 199 13.45 5.40 -4.23
CA GLY A 199 12.50 4.51 -3.55
C GLY A 199 11.19 5.24 -3.17
N GLY A 200 11.30 6.44 -2.62
CA GLY A 200 10.14 7.28 -2.31
C GLY A 200 9.33 7.67 -3.55
N ALA A 201 9.99 8.05 -4.63
CA ALA A 201 9.34 8.34 -5.90
C ALA A 201 8.67 7.08 -6.49
N MET A 202 9.33 5.93 -6.42
CA MET A 202 8.77 4.64 -6.83
C MET A 202 7.52 4.29 -6.01
N ALA A 203 7.51 4.52 -4.70
CA ALA A 203 6.36 4.29 -3.84
C ALA A 203 5.17 5.17 -4.27
N ALA A 204 5.36 6.46 -4.42
CA ALA A 204 4.32 7.41 -4.83
C ALA A 204 3.74 7.09 -6.23
N LEU A 205 4.62 6.90 -7.21
CA LEU A 205 4.22 6.59 -8.58
C LEU A 205 3.59 5.20 -8.68
N GLY A 206 4.20 4.19 -8.07
CA GLY A 206 3.76 2.81 -8.15
C GLY A 206 2.37 2.60 -7.56
N TRP A 207 2.11 3.07 -6.34
CA TRP A 207 0.77 2.96 -5.73
C TRP A 207 -0.27 3.83 -6.43
N GLY A 208 0.11 5.03 -6.88
CA GLY A 208 -0.80 5.88 -7.64
C GLY A 208 -1.25 5.22 -8.96
N LEU A 209 -0.30 4.72 -9.74
CA LEU A 209 -0.58 4.00 -10.98
C LEU A 209 -1.32 2.70 -10.73
N GLU A 210 -0.92 1.91 -9.71
CA GLU A 210 -1.62 0.67 -9.36
C GLU A 210 -3.10 0.92 -9.09
N GLY A 211 -3.45 1.96 -8.33
CA GLY A 211 -4.84 2.28 -8.04
C GLY A 211 -5.66 2.58 -9.30
N ALA A 212 -5.11 3.39 -10.21
CA ALA A 212 -5.77 3.69 -11.48
C ALA A 212 -5.93 2.44 -12.38
N ILE A 213 -4.88 1.59 -12.44
CA ILE A 213 -4.91 0.33 -13.19
C ILE A 213 -5.92 -0.65 -12.57
N ALA A 214 -5.93 -0.75 -11.23
CA ALA A 214 -6.88 -1.58 -10.52
C ALA A 214 -8.33 -1.13 -10.77
N GLY A 215 -8.59 0.19 -10.81
CA GLY A 215 -9.90 0.74 -11.16
C GLY A 215 -10.45 0.14 -12.45
N VAL A 216 -9.64 0.10 -13.52
CA VAL A 216 -10.03 -0.53 -14.79
C VAL A 216 -10.28 -2.03 -14.64
N GLY A 217 -9.41 -2.76 -13.94
CA GLY A 217 -9.59 -4.20 -13.71
C GLY A 217 -10.86 -4.52 -12.92
N LEU A 218 -11.22 -3.66 -11.99
CA LEU A 218 -12.39 -3.81 -11.12
C LEU A 218 -13.73 -3.49 -11.78
N GLU A 219 -13.75 -2.91 -12.98
CA GLU A 219 -14.98 -2.79 -13.77
C GLU A 219 -15.52 -4.16 -14.21
N VAL A 220 -14.62 -5.13 -14.44
CA VAL A 220 -14.97 -6.45 -14.99
C VAL A 220 -14.70 -7.61 -14.01
N SER A 221 -14.20 -7.34 -12.83
CA SER A 221 -13.90 -8.35 -11.81
C SER A 221 -14.40 -7.93 -10.42
N GLU A 222 -14.52 -8.92 -9.57
CA GLU A 222 -14.82 -8.72 -8.15
C GLU A 222 -13.54 -8.33 -7.40
N SER A 223 -13.66 -7.46 -6.40
CA SER A 223 -12.50 -6.85 -5.72
C SER A 223 -11.58 -7.86 -5.04
N ASP A 224 -12.14 -8.86 -4.33
CA ASP A 224 -11.32 -9.84 -3.60
C ASP A 224 -10.53 -10.75 -4.56
N THR A 225 -11.17 -11.19 -5.66
CA THR A 225 -10.54 -12.07 -6.66
C THR A 225 -9.55 -11.31 -7.55
N GLY A 226 -9.87 -10.08 -7.93
CA GLY A 226 -8.98 -9.21 -8.68
C GLY A 226 -7.71 -8.89 -7.90
N LEU A 227 -7.85 -8.51 -6.63
CA LEU A 227 -6.71 -8.29 -5.74
C LEU A 227 -5.86 -9.56 -5.58
N THR A 228 -6.51 -10.70 -5.36
CA THR A 228 -5.77 -11.97 -5.19
C THR A 228 -5.02 -12.35 -6.46
N ALA A 229 -5.62 -12.14 -7.65
CA ALA A 229 -4.92 -12.33 -8.92
C ALA A 229 -3.69 -11.41 -9.04
N ARG A 230 -3.79 -10.16 -8.60
CA ARG A 230 -2.67 -9.20 -8.56
C ARG A 230 -1.53 -9.73 -7.68
N PHE A 231 -1.81 -10.26 -6.49
CA PHE A 231 -0.79 -10.82 -5.61
C PHE A 231 -0.26 -12.19 -6.08
N VAL A 232 -1.04 -12.98 -6.83
CA VAL A 232 -0.51 -14.15 -7.53
C VAL A 232 0.58 -13.74 -8.52
N PHE A 233 0.33 -12.72 -9.34
CA PHE A 233 1.35 -12.24 -10.29
C PHE A 233 2.56 -11.63 -9.56
N GLU A 234 2.37 -10.90 -8.48
CA GLU A 234 3.48 -10.37 -7.68
C GLU A 234 4.32 -11.49 -7.07
N LEU A 235 3.69 -12.53 -6.51
CA LEU A 235 4.40 -13.69 -5.99
C LEU A 235 5.28 -14.34 -7.06
N LEU A 236 4.73 -14.53 -8.28
CA LEU A 236 5.47 -15.09 -9.40
C LEU A 236 6.64 -14.19 -9.83
N LEU A 237 6.46 -12.87 -9.87
CA LEU A 237 7.53 -11.92 -10.18
C LEU A 237 8.69 -12.04 -9.19
N TRP A 238 8.38 -12.08 -7.90
CA TRP A 238 9.41 -12.16 -6.86
C TRP A 238 10.09 -13.53 -6.84
N TRP A 239 9.32 -14.62 -6.72
CA TRP A 239 9.88 -15.94 -6.44
C TRP A 239 10.33 -16.72 -7.68
N ILE A 240 9.88 -16.37 -8.87
CA ILE A 240 10.28 -17.04 -10.12
C ILE A 240 11.26 -16.18 -10.93
N ILE A 241 11.25 -14.86 -10.78
CA ILE A 241 12.11 -13.97 -11.58
C ILE A 241 13.16 -13.29 -10.71
N ILE A 242 12.77 -12.50 -9.71
CA ILE A 242 13.70 -11.60 -9.00
C ILE A 242 14.61 -12.38 -8.06
N ILE A 243 14.07 -13.22 -7.17
CA ILE A 243 14.87 -14.01 -6.22
C ILE A 243 15.83 -14.96 -6.95
N PRO A 244 15.40 -15.74 -7.98
CA PRO A 244 16.32 -16.54 -8.77
C PRO A 244 17.39 -15.73 -9.50
N ALA A 245 17.05 -14.55 -10.03
CA ALA A 245 18.02 -13.68 -10.68
C ALA A 245 19.10 -13.20 -9.70
N LEU A 246 18.74 -12.84 -8.47
CA LEU A 246 19.68 -12.49 -7.41
C LEU A 246 20.53 -13.69 -6.98
N ALA A 247 19.95 -14.89 -6.92
CA ALA A 247 20.69 -16.11 -6.63
C ALA A 247 21.74 -16.43 -7.74
N ILE A 248 21.37 -16.25 -9.01
CA ILE A 248 22.29 -16.39 -10.15
C ILE A 248 23.39 -15.33 -10.10
N ALA A 249 23.08 -14.13 -9.59
CA ALA A 249 24.07 -13.07 -9.39
C ALA A 249 25.06 -13.35 -8.23
N GLY A 250 24.89 -14.46 -7.51
CA GLY A 250 25.81 -14.93 -6.48
C GLY A 250 25.37 -14.68 -5.04
N PHE A 251 24.17 -14.17 -4.80
CA PHE A 251 23.64 -13.96 -3.44
C PHE A 251 22.96 -15.24 -2.94
N PRO A 252 23.15 -15.67 -1.67
CA PRO A 252 22.57 -16.91 -1.13
C PRO A 252 21.09 -16.75 -0.77
N MET A 253 20.27 -16.28 -1.74
CA MET A 253 18.87 -15.88 -1.51
C MET A 253 18.00 -17.02 -0.96
N TYR A 254 18.25 -18.28 -1.35
CA TYR A 254 17.48 -19.42 -0.86
C TYR A 254 17.86 -19.79 0.58
N GLU A 255 19.14 -19.65 0.94
CA GLU A 255 19.61 -19.86 2.32
C GLU A 255 19.03 -18.78 3.23
N TYR A 256 19.04 -17.53 2.80
CA TYR A 256 18.37 -16.44 3.49
C TYR A 256 16.87 -16.69 3.65
N ALA A 257 16.20 -17.15 2.58
CA ALA A 257 14.78 -17.46 2.64
C ALA A 257 14.47 -18.54 3.70
N ILE A 258 15.31 -19.56 3.84
CA ILE A 258 15.14 -20.62 4.87
C ILE A 258 15.24 -20.02 6.28
N GLN A 259 16.14 -19.07 6.51
CA GLN A 259 16.34 -18.44 7.81
C GLN A 259 15.11 -17.62 8.26
N VAL A 260 14.33 -17.05 7.33
CA VAL A 260 13.09 -16.30 7.64
C VAL A 260 12.01 -17.22 8.25
N PHE A 261 12.09 -18.54 8.05
CA PHE A 261 11.15 -19.49 8.67
C PHE A 261 11.38 -19.73 10.16
N GLN A 262 12.39 -19.10 10.77
CA GLN A 262 12.52 -19.08 12.23
C GLN A 262 11.30 -18.41 12.89
N PRO A 263 10.93 -18.77 14.13
CA PRO A 263 9.64 -18.37 14.72
C PRO A 263 9.41 -16.86 14.76
N ILE A 264 10.39 -16.05 15.17
CA ILE A 264 10.22 -14.60 15.32
C ILE A 264 10.12 -13.89 13.96
N PRO A 265 11.07 -14.05 13.01
CA PRO A 265 10.97 -13.40 11.72
C PRO A 265 9.74 -13.87 10.95
N LEU A 266 9.38 -15.17 11.02
CA LEU A 266 8.16 -15.67 10.40
C LEU A 266 6.91 -15.00 10.97
N LEU A 267 6.82 -14.85 12.29
CA LEU A 267 5.70 -14.17 12.95
C LEU A 267 5.59 -12.71 12.47
N VAL A 268 6.71 -11.99 12.40
CA VAL A 268 6.75 -10.60 11.91
C VAL A 268 6.27 -10.52 10.45
N MET A 269 6.75 -11.44 9.59
CA MET A 269 6.34 -11.47 8.19
C MET A 269 4.88 -11.88 8.00
N VAL A 270 4.36 -12.82 8.80
CA VAL A 270 2.94 -13.20 8.78
C VAL A 270 2.07 -12.03 9.23
N PHE A 271 2.47 -11.32 10.28
CA PHE A 271 1.75 -10.13 10.73
C PHE A 271 1.77 -9.02 9.67
N ALA A 272 2.93 -8.79 9.02
CA ALA A 272 3.02 -7.89 7.87
C ALA A 272 2.06 -8.31 6.74
N GLY A 273 2.06 -9.58 6.38
CA GLY A 273 1.19 -10.11 5.31
C GLY A 273 -0.30 -10.00 5.61
N ILE A 274 -0.72 -10.28 6.84
CA ILE A 274 -2.12 -10.15 7.25
C ILE A 274 -2.56 -8.68 7.21
N THR A 275 -1.81 -7.80 7.87
CA THR A 275 -2.17 -6.38 7.94
C THR A 275 -2.17 -5.74 6.55
N PHE A 276 -1.17 -6.02 5.73
CA PHE A 276 -1.07 -5.48 4.38
C PHE A 276 -2.08 -6.11 3.41
N GLY A 277 -2.29 -7.42 3.48
CA GLY A 277 -3.28 -8.11 2.65
C GLY A 277 -4.70 -7.57 2.86
N PHE A 278 -5.12 -7.41 4.12
CA PHE A 278 -6.45 -6.86 4.42
C PHE A 278 -6.52 -5.34 4.23
N CYS A 279 -5.40 -4.61 4.35
CA CYS A 279 -5.31 -3.24 3.89
C CYS A 279 -5.68 -3.14 2.41
N TYR A 280 -5.07 -3.95 1.56
CA TYR A 280 -5.36 -3.98 0.13
C TYR A 280 -6.77 -4.47 -0.20
N VAL A 281 -7.32 -5.46 0.52
CA VAL A 281 -8.74 -5.86 0.40
C VAL A 281 -9.63 -4.63 0.59
N SER A 282 -9.37 -3.87 1.64
CA SER A 282 -10.15 -2.68 1.97
C SER A 282 -9.99 -1.58 0.92
N TRP A 283 -8.77 -1.40 0.43
CA TRP A 283 -8.43 -0.43 -0.60
C TRP A 283 -9.17 -0.73 -1.91
N TYR A 284 -9.05 -1.96 -2.43
CA TYR A 284 -9.71 -2.39 -3.66
C TYR A 284 -11.22 -2.38 -3.56
N LYS A 285 -11.81 -2.69 -2.39
CA LYS A 285 -13.27 -2.59 -2.17
C LYS A 285 -13.77 -1.16 -2.15
N SER A 286 -12.94 -0.18 -1.82
CA SER A 286 -13.35 1.22 -1.82
C SER A 286 -13.51 1.79 -3.25
N PHE A 287 -12.69 1.36 -4.20
CA PHE A 287 -12.62 1.94 -5.55
C PHE A 287 -13.93 1.86 -6.33
N PRO A 288 -14.62 0.71 -6.42
CA PRO A 288 -15.90 0.65 -7.13
C PRO A 288 -17.03 1.46 -6.48
N LEU A 289 -16.84 1.89 -5.24
CA LEU A 289 -17.86 2.54 -4.44
C LEU A 289 -17.72 4.06 -4.38
N ILE A 290 -16.48 4.58 -4.36
CA ILE A 290 -16.21 6.01 -4.21
C ILE A 290 -15.18 6.56 -5.22
N GLY A 291 -14.74 5.73 -6.15
CA GLY A 291 -13.67 6.05 -7.09
C GLY A 291 -12.27 5.88 -6.51
N VAL A 292 -11.29 5.87 -7.39
CA VAL A 292 -9.87 5.65 -7.04
C VAL A 292 -9.31 6.83 -6.25
N GLY A 293 -9.53 8.04 -6.72
CA GLY A 293 -8.99 9.23 -6.09
C GLY A 293 -9.46 9.41 -4.63
N ARG A 294 -10.76 9.19 -4.35
CA ARG A 294 -11.30 9.27 -2.99
C ARG A 294 -10.83 8.12 -2.12
N GLY A 295 -10.84 6.89 -2.65
CA GLY A 295 -10.35 5.71 -1.96
C GLY A 295 -8.90 5.86 -1.52
N GLN A 296 -8.04 6.33 -2.42
CA GLN A 296 -6.64 6.64 -2.12
C GLN A 296 -6.49 7.80 -1.14
N GLY A 297 -7.28 8.87 -1.32
CA GLY A 297 -7.22 10.06 -0.47
C GLY A 297 -7.54 9.77 0.99
N VAL A 298 -8.59 8.99 1.26
CA VAL A 298 -8.96 8.60 2.63
C VAL A 298 -7.97 7.57 3.20
N ALA A 299 -7.50 6.63 2.38
CA ALA A 299 -6.48 5.68 2.81
C ALA A 299 -5.18 6.37 3.28
N ASN A 300 -4.89 7.58 2.80
CA ASN A 300 -3.76 8.40 3.27
C ASN A 300 -3.79 8.76 4.76
N LEU A 301 -4.92 8.59 5.44
CA LEU A 301 -4.96 8.67 6.91
C LEU A 301 -4.07 7.62 7.58
N TYR A 302 -3.50 6.67 6.81
CA TYR A 302 -2.50 5.72 7.33
C TYR A 302 -1.33 6.41 8.02
N GLY A 303 -0.93 7.60 7.56
CA GLY A 303 0.13 8.37 8.17
C GLY A 303 -0.19 8.70 9.65
N LEU A 304 -1.42 9.12 9.95
CA LEU A 304 -1.87 9.33 11.33
C LEU A 304 -1.95 8.01 12.10
N MET A 305 -2.51 6.96 11.49
CA MET A 305 -2.66 5.65 12.13
C MET A 305 -1.30 5.01 12.45
N SER A 306 -0.30 5.14 11.57
CA SER A 306 1.05 4.61 11.81
C SER A 306 1.68 5.20 13.06
N ILE A 307 1.58 6.50 13.27
CA ILE A 307 2.11 7.16 14.48
C ILE A 307 1.38 6.69 15.74
N ILE A 308 0.06 6.57 15.68
CA ILE A 308 -0.73 6.06 16.81
C ILE A 308 -0.24 4.65 17.19
N PHE A 309 -0.06 3.78 16.22
CA PHE A 309 0.39 2.41 16.47
C PHE A 309 1.86 2.34 16.90
N LEU A 310 2.76 3.13 16.30
CA LEU A 310 4.15 3.22 16.73
C LEU A 310 4.26 3.70 18.19
N PHE A 311 3.42 4.64 18.60
CA PHE A 311 3.34 5.06 20.01
C PHE A 311 2.83 3.93 20.92
N LEU A 312 1.72 3.28 20.54
CA LEU A 312 1.10 2.24 21.37
C LEU A 312 1.96 0.98 21.52
N PHE A 313 2.65 0.56 20.47
CA PHE A 313 3.37 -0.71 20.43
C PHE A 313 4.88 -0.57 20.65
N LEU A 314 5.48 0.54 20.21
CA LEU A 314 6.92 0.77 20.32
C LEU A 314 7.28 1.87 21.33
N GLY A 315 6.30 2.48 21.98
CA GLY A 315 6.51 3.50 23.00
C GLY A 315 7.10 4.82 22.47
N SER A 316 7.08 5.06 21.18
CA SER A 316 7.57 6.29 20.56
C SER A 316 6.71 7.47 20.98
N THR A 317 7.29 8.46 21.71
CA THR A 317 6.53 9.65 22.14
C THR A 317 6.24 10.56 20.97
N PRO A 318 4.95 10.88 20.68
CA PRO A 318 4.61 11.72 19.56
C PRO A 318 5.03 13.18 19.79
N ALA A 319 5.65 13.78 18.78
CA ALA A 319 5.95 15.21 18.78
C ALA A 319 4.67 16.05 18.71
N TRP A 320 4.71 17.32 19.11
CA TRP A 320 3.55 18.24 19.04
C TRP A 320 3.00 18.37 17.59
N THR A 321 3.84 18.21 16.58
CA THR A 321 3.48 18.21 15.16
C THR A 321 2.48 17.13 14.81
N VAL A 322 2.48 16.01 15.55
CA VAL A 322 1.51 14.92 15.37
C VAL A 322 0.08 15.37 15.71
N PHE A 323 -0.08 16.20 16.75
CA PHE A 323 -1.40 16.73 17.13
C PHE A 323 -1.93 17.70 16.07
N VAL A 324 -1.09 18.62 15.59
CA VAL A 324 -1.48 19.57 14.54
C VAL A 324 -1.76 18.86 13.22
N GLY A 325 -0.84 17.98 12.80
CA GLY A 325 -1.01 17.22 11.56
C GLY A 325 -2.19 16.26 11.63
N GLY A 326 -2.44 15.63 12.79
CA GLY A 326 -3.60 14.78 13.03
C GLY A 326 -4.92 15.53 12.90
N LEU A 327 -5.01 16.75 13.43
CA LEU A 327 -6.17 17.61 13.26
C LEU A 327 -6.41 17.98 11.78
N LEU A 328 -5.33 18.28 11.03
CA LEU A 328 -5.43 18.52 9.58
C LEU A 328 -5.92 17.26 8.84
N CYS A 329 -5.39 16.07 9.15
CA CYS A 329 -5.85 14.82 8.55
C CYS A 329 -7.34 14.57 8.81
N ILE A 330 -7.82 14.77 10.05
CA ILE A 330 -9.23 14.63 10.42
C ILE A 330 -10.09 15.68 9.69
N ALA A 331 -9.63 16.92 9.62
CA ALA A 331 -10.33 17.99 8.91
C ALA A 331 -10.45 17.68 7.40
N GLY A 332 -9.38 17.20 6.77
CA GLY A 332 -9.40 16.82 5.37
C GLY A 332 -10.33 15.64 5.07
N ALA A 333 -10.35 14.62 5.94
CA ALA A 333 -11.29 13.51 5.85
C ALA A 333 -12.74 13.99 6.01
N PHE A 334 -12.99 14.89 6.98
CA PHE A 334 -14.32 15.47 7.18
C PHE A 334 -14.79 16.25 5.95
N ILE A 335 -13.93 17.06 5.32
CA ILE A 335 -14.23 17.75 4.06
C ILE A 335 -14.68 16.75 2.99
N MET A 336 -14.01 15.62 2.85
CA MET A 336 -14.39 14.58 1.88
C MET A 336 -15.70 13.91 2.23
N PHE A 337 -15.96 13.63 3.51
CA PHE A 337 -17.21 12.97 3.95
C PHE A 337 -18.45 13.87 3.84
N THR A 338 -18.27 15.20 3.75
CA THR A 338 -19.37 16.16 3.52
C THR A 338 -19.66 16.40 2.03
N GLU A 339 -19.00 15.67 1.13
CA GLU A 339 -19.31 15.69 -0.30
C GLU A 339 -20.71 15.13 -0.55
N GLU A 340 -21.46 15.74 -1.46
CA GLU A 340 -22.79 15.27 -1.80
C GLU A 340 -22.70 13.92 -2.52
N SER A 341 -23.35 12.89 -1.98
CA SER A 341 -23.27 11.52 -2.52
C SER A 341 -23.72 11.43 -3.98
N LEU A 342 -24.63 12.29 -4.43
CA LEU A 342 -25.09 12.36 -5.82
C LEU A 342 -24.03 12.89 -6.80
N GLU A 343 -22.99 13.58 -6.33
CA GLU A 343 -21.87 14.04 -7.15
C GLU A 343 -20.79 12.94 -7.32
N ILE A 344 -20.88 11.84 -6.57
CA ILE A 344 -19.88 10.77 -6.59
C ILE A 344 -20.28 9.73 -7.63
N GLU A 345 -19.53 9.70 -8.73
CA GLU A 345 -19.66 8.65 -9.74
C GLU A 345 -19.00 7.37 -9.23
N THR A 346 -19.71 6.24 -9.33
CA THR A 346 -19.18 4.93 -8.96
C THR A 346 -18.80 4.14 -10.21
N LEU A 347 -17.74 3.31 -10.16
CA LEU A 347 -17.30 2.47 -11.29
C LEU A 347 -18.39 1.47 -11.75
N ARG A 348 -19.37 1.18 -10.90
CA ARG A 348 -20.51 0.32 -11.17
C ARG A 348 -21.80 1.10 -10.87
N GLY A 349 -22.03 2.13 -11.67
CA GLY A 349 -23.23 2.98 -11.58
C GLY A 349 -24.50 2.27 -12.03
#